data_2130701cc5857c648052d62a0bbaf70e
#
_entry.id   2130701cc5857c648052d62a0bbaf70e
#
_cell.length_a   1.000
_cell.length_b   1.000
_cell.length_c   1.000
_cell.angle_alpha   90.00
_cell.angle_beta   90.00
_cell.angle_gamma   90.00
#
_symmetry.space_group_name_H-M   'P 1'
#
loop_
_entity.id
_entity.type
_entity.pdbx_description
1 polymer ?
#
loop_
_entity_poly.entity_id
_entity_poly.type
_entity_poly.pdbx_seq_one_letter_code
_entity_poly.pdbx_strand_id
1 'polypeptide(L)'
;MATTMLNQDKMQMFVERYLELSNELKYRKGESGAYLQLGEILTQKGDYDTSTKHFYRAMKIAEETGDGDLKEHAKVNFGMANASMKWTNHVSNIL
;
A
#
# COMPACT_ATOMS: atom_id res chain seq x y z
N MET A 1 -3.40 -22.50 1.63
CA MET A 1 -3.41 -21.42 2.64
C MET A 1 -2.00 -21.01 3.01
N ALA A 2 -1.20 -21.93 3.57
CA ALA A 2 0.19 -21.61 3.94
C ALA A 2 1.02 -21.16 2.73
N THR A 3 0.80 -21.77 1.56
CA THR A 3 1.51 -21.46 0.33
C THR A 3 1.23 -20.01 -0.12
N THR A 4 -0.03 -19.57 0.00
CA THR A 4 -0.43 -18.21 -0.38
C THR A 4 0.23 -17.18 0.52
N MET A 5 0.26 -17.44 1.83
CA MET A 5 0.90 -16.53 2.79
C MET A 5 2.41 -16.43 2.54
N LEU A 6 3.05 -17.56 2.25
CA LEU A 6 4.48 -17.59 1.93
C LEU A 6 4.79 -16.78 0.67
N ASN A 7 3.93 -16.90 -0.35
CA ASN A 7 4.10 -16.13 -1.58
C ASN A 7 3.92 -14.62 -1.34
N GLN A 8 2.97 -14.24 -0.49
CA GLN A 8 2.76 -12.84 -0.13
C GLN A 8 3.96 -12.28 0.63
N ASP A 9 4.54 -13.06 1.53
CA ASP A 9 5.72 -12.63 2.28
C ASP A 9 6.91 -12.44 1.36
N LYS A 10 7.14 -13.34 0.41
CA LYS A 10 8.20 -13.21 -0.58
C LYS A 10 7.99 -11.98 -1.45
N MET A 11 6.76 -11.78 -1.92
CA MET A 11 6.41 -10.61 -2.73
C MET A 11 6.66 -9.32 -1.95
N GLN A 12 6.27 -9.29 -0.68
CA GLN A 12 6.50 -8.14 0.18
C GLN A 12 7.99 -7.85 0.30
N MET A 13 8.82 -8.85 0.51
CA MET A 13 10.26 -8.69 0.60
C MET A 13 10.86 -8.09 -0.67
N PHE A 14 10.44 -8.58 -1.83
CA PHE A 14 10.90 -8.07 -3.11
C PHE A 14 10.50 -6.61 -3.32
N VAL A 15 9.27 -6.28 -2.98
CA VAL A 15 8.76 -4.92 -3.14
C VAL A 15 9.47 -3.96 -2.18
N GLU A 16 9.71 -4.39 -0.94
CA GLU A 16 10.46 -3.59 0.03
C GLU A 16 11.88 -3.33 -0.44
N ARG A 17 12.52 -4.33 -1.04
CA ARG A 17 13.86 -4.16 -1.60
C ARG A 17 13.84 -3.21 -2.80
N TYR A 18 12.84 -3.33 -3.65
CA TYR A 18 12.66 -2.41 -4.77
C TYR A 18 12.49 -0.98 -4.28
N LEU A 19 11.74 -0.80 -3.19
CA LEU A 19 11.54 0.51 -2.57
C LEU A 19 12.87 1.08 -2.07
N GLU A 20 13.68 0.27 -1.39
CA GLU A 20 15.00 0.71 -0.92
C GLU A 20 15.87 1.18 -2.08
N LEU A 21 15.93 0.40 -3.16
CA LEU A 21 16.72 0.74 -4.34
C LEU A 21 16.20 2.02 -4.99
N SER A 22 14.88 2.15 -5.08
CA SER A 22 14.27 3.36 -5.65
C SER A 22 14.61 4.59 -4.83
N ASN A 23 14.62 4.46 -3.50
CA ASN A 23 15.02 5.52 -2.58
C ASN A 23 16.48 5.93 -2.82
N GLU A 24 17.38 4.96 -2.89
CA GLU A 24 18.80 5.21 -3.09
C GLU A 24 19.07 5.92 -4.41
N LEU A 25 18.36 5.51 -5.46
CA LEU A 25 18.49 6.08 -6.80
C LEU A 25 17.64 7.33 -7.00
N LYS A 26 16.86 7.70 -5.99
CA LYS A 26 15.93 8.83 -6.05
C LYS A 26 14.92 8.69 -7.21
N TYR A 27 14.53 7.45 -7.48
CA TYR A 27 13.57 7.14 -8.53
C TYR A 27 12.16 7.21 -7.95
N ARG A 28 11.57 8.40 -8.00
CA ARG A 28 10.27 8.68 -7.37
C ARG A 28 9.13 7.83 -7.92
N LYS A 29 9.13 7.58 -9.21
CA LYS A 29 8.11 6.74 -9.84
C LYS A 29 8.14 5.32 -9.30
N GLY A 30 9.34 4.78 -9.08
CA GLY A 30 9.52 3.46 -8.48
C GLY A 30 9.05 3.41 -7.04
N GLU A 31 9.34 4.46 -6.28
CA GLU A 31 8.88 4.57 -4.88
C GLU A 31 7.37 4.55 -4.80
N SER A 32 6.70 5.33 -5.65
CA SER A 32 5.24 5.41 -5.69
C SER A 32 4.63 4.05 -5.99
N GLY A 33 5.12 3.37 -7.02
CA GLY A 33 4.64 2.03 -7.38
C GLY A 33 4.85 1.01 -6.29
N ALA A 34 6.01 1.08 -5.62
CA ALA A 34 6.35 0.17 -4.53
C ALA A 34 5.41 0.38 -3.34
N TYR A 35 5.15 1.62 -2.95
CA TYR A 35 4.20 1.92 -1.87
C TYR A 35 2.80 1.42 -2.20
N LEU A 36 2.37 1.60 -3.45
CA LEU A 36 1.06 1.10 -3.89
C LEU A 36 0.97 -0.42 -3.73
N GLN A 37 1.98 -1.14 -4.17
CA GLN A 37 2.01 -2.60 -4.07
C GLN A 37 2.07 -3.06 -2.61
N LEU A 38 2.86 -2.39 -1.78
CA LEU A 38 2.92 -2.71 -0.35
C LEU A 38 1.57 -2.48 0.32
N GLY A 39 0.89 -1.39 -0.04
CA GLY A 39 -0.45 -1.13 0.47
C GLY A 39 -1.43 -2.24 0.11
N GLU A 40 -1.37 -2.73 -1.12
CA GLU A 40 -2.23 -3.82 -1.58
C GLU A 40 -1.96 -5.12 -0.82
N ILE A 41 -0.67 -5.46 -0.63
CA ILE A 41 -0.27 -6.66 0.11
C ILE A 41 -0.77 -6.58 1.55
N LEU A 42 -0.57 -5.44 2.20
CA LEU A 42 -0.98 -5.26 3.59
C LEU A 42 -2.49 -5.27 3.75
N THR A 43 -3.22 -4.76 2.76
CA THR A 43 -4.68 -4.84 2.73
C THR A 43 -5.13 -6.30 2.71
N GLN A 44 -4.50 -7.13 1.90
CA GLN A 44 -4.81 -8.56 1.83
C GLN A 44 -4.49 -9.27 3.15
N LYS A 45 -3.48 -8.81 3.87
CA LYS A 45 -3.12 -9.35 5.18
C LYS A 45 -4.00 -8.83 6.32
N GLY A 46 -4.83 -7.85 6.04
CA GLY A 46 -5.71 -7.25 7.04
C GLY A 46 -5.09 -6.12 7.84
N ASP A 47 -3.88 -5.69 7.51
CA ASP A 47 -3.20 -4.59 8.17
C ASP A 47 -3.59 -3.27 7.50
N TYR A 48 -4.81 -2.84 7.77
CA TYR A 48 -5.37 -1.65 7.12
C TYR A 48 -4.70 -0.35 7.58
N ASP A 49 -4.24 -0.31 8.81
CA ASP A 49 -3.58 0.87 9.36
C ASP A 49 -2.30 1.21 8.57
N THR A 50 -1.43 0.23 8.40
CA THR A 50 -0.19 0.43 7.63
C THR A 50 -0.48 0.58 6.15
N SER A 51 -1.47 -0.16 5.65
CA SER A 51 -1.90 -0.10 4.26
C SER A 51 -2.32 1.32 3.87
N THR A 52 -3.14 1.97 4.68
CA THR A 52 -3.59 3.34 4.39
C THR A 52 -2.42 4.31 4.34
N LYS A 53 -1.43 4.15 5.21
CA LYS A 53 -0.24 5.00 5.22
C LYS A 53 0.54 4.86 3.92
N HIS A 54 0.69 3.63 3.42
CA HIS A 54 1.40 3.37 2.17
C HIS A 54 0.64 3.91 0.96
N PHE A 55 -0.67 3.74 0.92
CA PHE A 55 -1.49 4.29 -0.17
C PHE A 55 -1.43 5.82 -0.20
N TYR A 56 -1.47 6.44 0.97
CA TYR A 56 -1.35 7.89 1.07
C TYR A 56 0.01 8.35 0.52
N ARG A 57 1.07 7.65 0.88
CA ARG A 57 2.41 7.99 0.42
C ARG A 57 2.54 7.82 -1.08
N ALA A 58 2.00 6.73 -1.63
CA ALA A 58 1.98 6.50 -3.08
C ALA A 58 1.25 7.63 -3.79
N MET A 59 0.11 8.05 -3.26
CA MET A 59 -0.69 9.14 -3.82
C MET A 59 0.10 10.44 -3.84
N LYS A 60 0.77 10.77 -2.75
CA LYS A 60 1.55 12.02 -2.65
C LYS A 60 2.70 12.04 -3.64
N ILE A 61 3.42 10.93 -3.77
CA ILE A 61 4.53 10.84 -4.72
C ILE A 61 4.02 10.92 -6.16
N ALA A 62 2.90 10.24 -6.44
CA ALA A 62 2.28 10.29 -7.77
C ALA A 62 1.87 11.71 -8.13
N GLU A 63 1.38 12.47 -7.15
CA GLU A 63 1.05 13.90 -7.33
C GLU A 63 2.29 14.71 -7.72
N GLU A 64 3.40 14.48 -7.01
CA GLU A 64 4.66 15.17 -7.28
C GLU A 64 5.22 14.85 -8.66
N THR A 65 5.07 13.61 -9.11
CA THR A 65 5.61 13.15 -10.40
C THR A 65 4.66 13.38 -11.56
N GLY A 66 3.43 13.80 -11.29
CA GLY A 66 2.44 14.04 -12.32
C GLY A 66 1.82 12.77 -12.89
N ASP A 67 1.89 11.64 -12.17
CA ASP A 67 1.32 10.37 -12.60
C ASP A 67 -0.14 10.28 -12.17
N GLY A 68 -1.04 10.78 -13.02
CA GLY A 68 -2.47 10.85 -12.73
C GLY A 68 -3.12 9.48 -12.55
N ASP A 69 -2.72 8.49 -13.33
CA ASP A 69 -3.29 7.13 -13.25
C ASP A 69 -2.93 6.48 -11.92
N LEU A 70 -1.68 6.58 -11.52
CA LEU A 70 -1.21 6.02 -10.26
C LEU A 70 -1.85 6.74 -9.08
N LYS A 71 -1.97 8.06 -9.17
CA LYS A 71 -2.62 8.88 -8.15
C LYS A 71 -4.06 8.43 -7.93
N GLU A 72 -4.83 8.24 -9.00
CA GLU A 72 -6.22 7.80 -8.90
C GLU A 72 -6.33 6.39 -8.32
N HIS A 73 -5.44 5.49 -8.75
CA HIS A 73 -5.41 4.12 -8.24
C HIS A 73 -5.14 4.12 -6.73
N ALA A 74 -4.13 4.87 -6.30
CA ALA A 74 -3.76 4.97 -4.89
C ALA A 74 -4.88 5.61 -4.07
N LYS A 75 -5.54 6.64 -4.62
CA LYS A 75 -6.65 7.33 -3.96
C LYS A 75 -7.83 6.39 -3.72
N VAL A 76 -8.20 5.61 -4.71
CA VAL A 76 -9.30 4.64 -4.58
C VAL A 76 -8.97 3.59 -3.53
N ASN A 77 -7.76 3.03 -3.58
CA ASN A 77 -7.33 2.02 -2.62
C ASN A 77 -7.24 2.59 -1.21
N PHE A 78 -6.76 3.82 -1.08
CA PHE A 78 -6.72 4.52 0.21
C PHE A 78 -8.11 4.62 0.81
N GLY A 79 -9.09 5.04 0.00
CA GLY A 79 -10.48 5.17 0.45
C GLY A 79 -11.06 3.84 0.90
N MET A 80 -10.80 2.78 0.14
CA MET A 80 -11.30 1.44 0.46
C MET A 80 -10.69 0.90 1.74
N ALA A 81 -9.37 1.03 1.90
CA ALA A 81 -8.67 0.55 3.10
C ALA A 81 -9.09 1.35 4.34
N ASN A 82 -9.26 2.65 4.19
CA ASN A 82 -9.71 3.53 5.27
C ASN A 82 -11.12 3.16 5.73
N ALA A 83 -12.01 2.88 4.79
CA ALA A 83 -13.38 2.44 5.11
C ALA A 83 -13.37 1.09 5.82
N SER A 84 -12.53 0.16 5.38
CA SER A 84 -12.39 -1.15 6.01
C SER A 84 -11.87 -1.03 7.44
N MET A 85 -10.90 -0.15 7.66
CA MET A 85 -10.35 0.11 8.98
C MET A 85 -11.42 0.67 9.93
N LYS A 86 -12.18 1.64 9.47
CA LYS A 86 -13.25 2.25 10.26
C LYS A 86 -14.35 1.24 10.58
N TRP A 87 -14.72 0.41 9.60
CA TRP A 87 -15.72 -0.63 9.80
C TRP A 87 -15.27 -1.64 10.85
N THR A 88 -14.01 -2.10 10.78
CA THR A 88 -13.44 -3.04 11.73
C THR A 88 -13.46 -2.46 13.14
N ASN A 89 -13.06 -1.21 13.30
CA ASN A 89 -13.06 -0.53 14.59
C ASN A 89 -14.48 -0.39 15.15
N HIS A 90 -15.44 -0.07 14.28
CA HIS A 90 -16.86 0.06 14.68
C HIS A 90 -17.40 -1.26 15.20
N VAL A 91 -17.15 -2.35 14.47
CA VAL A 91 -17.60 -3.69 14.87
C VAL A 91 -16.98 -4.10 16.21
N SER A 92 -15.68 -3.82 16.40
CA SER A 92 -14.99 -4.11 17.65
C SER A 92 -15.61 -3.36 18.82
N ASN A 93 -16.03 -2.12 18.62
CA ASN A 93 -16.65 -1.33 19.67
C ASN A 93 -18.05 -1.82 20.05
N ILE A 94 -18.77 -2.41 19.12
CA ILE A 94 -20.11 -2.98 19.37
C ILE A 94 -20.00 -4.29 20.14
N LEU A 95 -19.02 -5.09 19.84
CA LEU A 95 -18.82 -6.39 20.48
C LEU A 95 -18.13 -6.26 21.83
#